data_6761beb9c3e14ce642691f2988af8203
#
_entry.id   6761beb9c3e14ce642691f2988af8203
#
_cell.length_a   1.000
_cell.length_b   1.000
_cell.length_c   1.000
_cell.angle_alpha   90.00
_cell.angle_beta   90.00
_cell.angle_gamma   90.00
#
_symmetry.space_group_name_H-M   'P 1'
#
loop_
_entity.id
_entity.type
_entity.pdbx_description
1 polymer ?
#
loop_
_entity_poly.entity_id
_entity_poly.type
_entity_poly.pdbx_seq_one_letter_code
_entity_poly.pdbx_strand_id
1 'polypeptide(L)'
;MREKARKTRINEQKMRLRNAGFVTFFFSGICAISSGVVVSLLQEQYGFAYGMTGTLLSLMSIGNLLAGFLTGVLPGVLGLKPSVLLLTVGYTLGYGIMGFTGAEVLLATAFFLVGIAKGSAMNACTILVSDNSADRTRGMNLMHSCYACGALLCPFLIAAAAKVSTSLAVFLLAALGVVLWLVYLKTPMGGKVQSAKAAIDWSFLRSYQFWLLTGLLFCQNAAEQIVTGWMVTYFKGSGIIAGTLAAYTVTVMWGATLVARLLIAFVFPFKAPRKAMVVMAVSCTIFYVLLMRADSQLSAILLLFAFAFAMAGMNPTAVASAGKMTSVTSMGIMLPVASSGAILMPWVIGRVAEGAGLAAGMATNIIPCVGLCVFAVLVAREH
;
A
#
# COMPACT_ATOMS: atom_id res chain seq x y z
N MET A 1 -32.73 23.52 -25.48
CA MET A 1 -31.59 22.82 -26.11
C MET A 1 -30.24 23.11 -25.43
N ARG A 2 -29.83 24.34 -25.19
CA ARG A 2 -28.52 24.72 -24.61
C ARG A 2 -28.28 24.11 -23.21
N GLU A 3 -29.27 24.05 -22.34
CA GLU A 3 -29.13 23.48 -20.98
C GLU A 3 -28.95 21.97 -20.97
N LYS A 4 -29.67 21.23 -21.85
CA LYS A 4 -29.53 19.80 -22.02
C LYS A 4 -28.14 19.45 -22.54
N ALA A 5 -27.64 20.18 -23.53
CA ALA A 5 -26.29 20.02 -24.06
C ALA A 5 -25.20 20.31 -23.01
N ARG A 6 -25.40 21.33 -22.13
CA ARG A 6 -24.49 21.63 -21.02
C ARG A 6 -24.44 20.49 -19.97
N LYS A 7 -25.60 19.95 -19.57
CA LYS A 7 -25.69 18.81 -18.65
C LYS A 7 -24.99 17.57 -19.20
N THR A 8 -25.18 17.26 -20.51
CA THR A 8 -24.52 16.15 -21.16
C THR A 8 -22.99 16.31 -21.14
N ARG A 9 -22.45 17.47 -21.48
CA ARG A 9 -20.99 17.73 -21.45
C ARG A 9 -20.41 17.60 -20.04
N ILE A 10 -21.12 18.07 -19.01
CA ILE A 10 -20.68 17.94 -17.62
C ILE A 10 -20.63 16.46 -17.22
N ASN A 11 -21.63 15.68 -17.57
CA ASN A 11 -21.65 14.25 -17.27
C ASN A 11 -20.55 13.48 -18.01
N GLU A 12 -20.28 13.78 -19.27
CA GLU A 12 -19.18 13.22 -20.03
C GLU A 12 -17.81 13.55 -19.39
N GLN A 13 -17.62 14.79 -18.96
CA GLN A 13 -16.39 15.20 -18.28
C GLN A 13 -16.20 14.45 -16.96
N LYS A 14 -17.23 14.33 -16.13
CA LYS A 14 -17.21 13.56 -14.89
C LYS A 14 -16.87 12.09 -15.15
N MET A 15 -17.48 11.50 -16.16
CA MET A 15 -17.20 10.11 -16.53
C MET A 15 -15.74 9.91 -16.98
N ARG A 16 -15.19 10.85 -17.77
CA ARG A 16 -13.77 10.80 -18.19
C ARG A 16 -12.83 10.90 -17.00
N LEU A 17 -13.07 11.81 -16.05
CA LEU A 17 -12.28 11.98 -14.84
C LEU A 17 -12.30 10.70 -13.97
N ARG A 18 -13.49 10.16 -13.71
CA ARG A 18 -13.67 8.92 -12.95
C ARG A 18 -12.97 7.73 -13.62
N ASN A 19 -13.15 7.54 -14.92
CA ASN A 19 -12.54 6.43 -15.66
C ASN A 19 -11.00 6.55 -15.71
N ALA A 20 -10.47 7.77 -15.82
CA ALA A 20 -9.03 8.01 -15.69
C ALA A 20 -8.53 7.56 -14.31
N GLY A 21 -9.28 7.84 -13.22
CA GLY A 21 -8.96 7.34 -11.89
C GLY A 21 -8.91 5.81 -11.81
N PHE A 22 -9.86 5.10 -12.42
CA PHE A 22 -9.86 3.64 -12.45
C PHE A 22 -8.65 3.07 -13.20
N VAL A 23 -8.37 3.58 -14.40
CA VAL A 23 -7.26 3.13 -15.24
C VAL A 23 -5.91 3.41 -14.58
N THR A 24 -5.71 4.62 -14.06
CA THR A 24 -4.44 4.97 -13.41
C THR A 24 -4.23 4.22 -12.11
N PHE A 25 -5.31 3.90 -11.37
CA PHE A 25 -5.18 3.13 -10.15
C PHE A 25 -4.91 1.65 -10.41
N PHE A 26 -5.39 1.10 -11.52
CA PHE A 26 -4.98 -0.23 -11.99
C PHE A 26 -3.46 -0.30 -12.26
N PHE A 27 -2.90 0.64 -13.04
CA PHE A 27 -1.46 0.70 -13.28
C PHE A 27 -0.67 0.98 -12.01
N SER A 28 -1.20 1.84 -11.13
CA SER A 28 -0.59 2.08 -9.82
C SER A 28 -0.56 0.81 -8.96
N GLY A 29 -1.58 -0.06 -9.05
CA GLY A 29 -1.59 -1.36 -8.38
C GLY A 29 -0.42 -2.25 -8.80
N ILE A 30 -0.12 -2.31 -10.10
CA ILE A 30 1.04 -3.04 -10.62
C ILE A 30 2.34 -2.44 -10.07
N CYS A 31 2.53 -1.13 -10.27
CA CYS A 31 3.78 -0.45 -9.87
C CYS A 31 3.99 -0.43 -8.36
N ALA A 32 2.96 -0.16 -7.57
CA ALA A 32 3.10 0.00 -6.11
C ALA A 32 3.39 -1.30 -5.37
N ILE A 33 2.88 -2.43 -5.88
CA ILE A 33 3.00 -3.73 -5.21
C ILE A 33 4.27 -4.48 -5.64
N SER A 34 4.90 -4.05 -6.72
CA SER A 34 6.12 -4.69 -7.24
C SER A 34 7.33 -4.60 -6.31
N SER A 35 7.33 -3.73 -5.29
CA SER A 35 8.51 -3.38 -4.48
C SER A 35 9.20 -4.59 -3.84
N GLY A 36 8.45 -5.53 -3.27
CA GLY A 36 9.01 -6.73 -2.66
C GLY A 36 9.65 -7.68 -3.68
N VAL A 37 9.06 -7.80 -4.87
CA VAL A 37 9.63 -8.60 -5.97
C VAL A 37 10.86 -7.92 -6.55
N VAL A 38 10.75 -6.62 -6.82
CA VAL A 38 11.84 -5.81 -7.40
C VAL A 38 13.06 -5.77 -6.49
N VAL A 39 12.88 -5.51 -5.19
CA VAL A 39 14.00 -5.45 -4.26
C VAL A 39 14.73 -6.80 -4.17
N SER A 40 13.98 -7.91 -4.21
CA SER A 40 14.55 -9.26 -4.23
C SER A 40 15.37 -9.53 -5.50
N LEU A 41 14.86 -9.11 -6.68
CA LEU A 41 15.58 -9.25 -7.95
C LEU A 41 16.85 -8.39 -7.99
N LEU A 42 16.77 -7.15 -7.49
CA LEU A 42 17.93 -6.25 -7.42
C LEU A 42 18.98 -6.78 -6.41
N GLN A 43 18.53 -7.34 -5.29
CA GLN A 43 19.44 -7.97 -4.31
C GLN A 43 20.17 -9.17 -4.92
N GLU A 44 19.49 -10.03 -5.67
CA GLU A 44 20.13 -11.14 -6.39
C GLU A 44 21.12 -10.65 -7.44
N GLN A 45 20.79 -9.57 -8.17
CA GLN A 45 21.63 -9.06 -9.25
C GLN A 45 22.87 -8.32 -8.74
N TYR A 46 22.72 -7.52 -7.67
CA TYR A 46 23.80 -6.62 -7.19
C TYR A 46 24.46 -7.07 -5.88
N GLY A 47 23.90 -8.09 -5.21
CA GLY A 47 24.51 -8.70 -4.01
C GLY A 47 24.54 -7.81 -2.77
N PHE A 48 23.66 -6.79 -2.67
CA PHE A 48 23.67 -5.92 -1.50
C PHE A 48 23.07 -6.59 -0.26
N ALA A 49 23.51 -6.12 0.93
CA ALA A 49 23.13 -6.69 2.22
C ALA A 49 21.63 -6.50 2.56
N TYR A 50 21.09 -7.31 3.46
CA TYR A 50 19.70 -7.18 3.94
C TYR A 50 19.40 -5.83 4.59
N GLY A 51 20.37 -5.20 5.24
CA GLY A 51 20.25 -3.85 5.77
C GLY A 51 19.88 -2.83 4.68
N MET A 52 20.48 -2.96 3.48
CA MET A 52 20.14 -2.14 2.33
C MET A 52 18.71 -2.43 1.84
N THR A 53 18.30 -3.70 1.75
CA THR A 53 16.90 -4.07 1.42
C THR A 53 15.90 -3.37 2.34
N GLY A 54 16.13 -3.43 3.65
CA GLY A 54 15.29 -2.76 4.64
C GLY A 54 15.25 -1.25 4.47
N THR A 55 16.40 -0.64 4.22
CA THR A 55 16.52 0.80 3.98
C THR A 55 15.74 1.23 2.73
N LEU A 56 15.84 0.49 1.62
CA LEU A 56 15.11 0.79 0.38
C LEU A 56 13.59 0.74 0.59
N LEU A 57 13.07 -0.29 1.24
CA LEU A 57 11.64 -0.43 1.54
C LEU A 57 11.14 0.66 2.51
N SER A 58 11.97 1.05 3.47
CA SER A 58 11.65 2.13 4.40
C SER A 58 11.64 3.49 3.72
N LEU A 59 12.59 3.77 2.84
CA LEU A 59 12.63 5.01 2.04
C LEU A 59 11.41 5.12 1.11
N MET A 60 10.98 4.01 0.51
CA MET A 60 9.73 4.00 -0.26
C MET A 60 8.52 4.33 0.64
N SER A 61 8.47 3.81 1.85
CA SER A 61 7.39 4.11 2.80
C SER A 61 7.43 5.56 3.28
N ILE A 62 8.62 6.15 3.48
CA ILE A 62 8.81 7.59 3.75
C ILE A 62 8.29 8.43 2.57
N GLY A 63 8.66 8.08 1.35
CA GLY A 63 8.16 8.76 0.14
C GLY A 63 6.63 8.72 0.06
N ASN A 64 6.02 7.57 0.32
CA ASN A 64 4.57 7.39 0.35
C ASN A 64 3.90 8.27 1.43
N LEU A 65 4.49 8.37 2.61
CA LEU A 65 4.01 9.24 3.68
C LEU A 65 4.08 10.71 3.28
N LEU A 66 5.22 11.16 2.76
CA LEU A 66 5.42 12.54 2.31
C LEU A 66 4.48 12.92 1.15
N ALA A 67 4.14 11.97 0.28
CA ALA A 67 3.15 12.18 -0.77
C ALA A 67 1.79 12.65 -0.22
N GLY A 68 1.38 12.18 0.96
CA GLY A 68 0.16 12.63 1.62
C GLY A 68 0.16 14.14 1.87
N PHE A 69 1.28 14.68 2.38
CA PHE A 69 1.45 16.12 2.60
C PHE A 69 1.58 16.90 1.30
N LEU A 70 2.41 16.41 0.37
CA LEU A 70 2.64 17.06 -0.91
C LEU A 70 1.36 17.18 -1.74
N THR A 71 0.53 16.15 -1.77
CA THR A 71 -0.76 16.18 -2.47
C THR A 71 -1.80 17.06 -1.80
N GLY A 72 -1.62 17.39 -0.52
CA GLY A 72 -2.45 18.38 0.18
C GLY A 72 -2.03 19.83 -0.10
N VAL A 73 -0.74 20.10 -0.29
CA VAL A 73 -0.19 21.46 -0.40
C VAL A 73 0.01 21.90 -1.86
N LEU A 74 0.65 21.08 -2.68
CA LEU A 74 1.02 21.45 -4.05
C LEU A 74 -0.14 21.86 -4.95
N PRO A 75 -1.33 21.23 -4.89
CA PRO A 75 -2.46 21.67 -5.71
C PRO A 75 -2.94 23.10 -5.43
N GLY A 76 -2.70 23.61 -4.22
CA GLY A 76 -2.98 25.00 -3.86
C GLY A 76 -2.04 26.00 -4.54
N VAL A 77 -0.81 25.58 -4.84
CA VAL A 77 0.23 26.44 -5.44
C VAL A 77 0.28 26.26 -6.97
N LEU A 78 0.41 25.02 -7.43
CA LEU A 78 0.63 24.68 -8.84
C LEU A 78 -0.67 24.35 -9.59
N GLY A 79 -1.76 24.06 -8.86
CA GLY A 79 -2.98 23.45 -9.39
C GLY A 79 -2.92 21.91 -9.35
N LEU A 80 -4.08 21.26 -9.44
CA LEU A 80 -4.20 19.81 -9.27
C LEU A 80 -3.40 19.03 -10.34
N LYS A 81 -3.58 19.36 -11.62
CA LYS A 81 -2.97 18.60 -12.71
C LYS A 81 -1.44 18.66 -12.71
N PRO A 82 -0.77 19.83 -12.63
CA PRO A 82 0.69 19.88 -12.54
C PRO A 82 1.24 19.15 -11.32
N SER A 83 0.56 19.24 -10.18
CA SER A 83 0.96 18.54 -8.94
C SER A 83 0.92 17.03 -9.11
N VAL A 84 -0.16 16.49 -9.69
CA VAL A 84 -0.29 15.05 -9.96
C VAL A 84 0.77 14.58 -10.94
N LEU A 85 1.02 15.32 -12.02
CA LEU A 85 2.04 14.97 -13.02
C LEU A 85 3.45 15.00 -12.42
N LEU A 86 3.78 16.03 -11.65
CA LEU A 86 5.09 16.17 -11.00
C LEU A 86 5.37 15.03 -10.02
N LEU A 87 4.38 14.64 -9.22
CA LEU A 87 4.59 13.62 -8.19
C LEU A 87 4.53 12.19 -8.74
N THR A 88 3.65 11.92 -9.72
CA THR A 88 3.50 10.56 -10.26
C THR A 88 4.57 10.16 -11.27
N VAL A 89 5.35 11.12 -11.82
CA VAL A 89 6.52 10.81 -12.66
C VAL A 89 7.55 9.97 -11.90
N GLY A 90 7.52 9.99 -10.57
CA GLY A 90 8.37 9.18 -9.70
C GLY A 90 8.32 7.68 -9.99
N TYR A 91 7.22 7.13 -10.51
CA TYR A 91 7.19 5.74 -10.99
C TYR A 91 8.16 5.52 -12.16
N THR A 92 8.07 6.38 -13.18
CA THR A 92 8.92 6.28 -14.37
C THR A 92 10.39 6.50 -14.03
N LEU A 93 10.70 7.56 -13.28
CA LEU A 93 12.07 7.90 -12.92
C LEU A 93 12.67 6.86 -11.97
N GLY A 94 11.92 6.45 -10.94
CA GLY A 94 12.40 5.49 -9.96
C GLY A 94 12.69 4.12 -10.60
N TYR A 95 11.74 3.54 -11.32
CA TYR A 95 12.00 2.27 -12.02
C TYR A 95 13.01 2.42 -13.16
N GLY A 96 13.07 3.56 -13.84
CA GLY A 96 14.11 3.85 -14.80
C GLY A 96 15.49 3.78 -14.16
N ILE A 97 15.73 4.49 -13.06
CA ILE A 97 17.00 4.46 -12.32
C ILE A 97 17.35 3.03 -11.90
N MET A 98 16.41 2.28 -11.31
CA MET A 98 16.63 0.89 -10.88
C MET A 98 17.05 -0.04 -12.03
N GLY A 99 16.58 0.23 -13.25
CA GLY A 99 16.93 -0.58 -14.44
C GLY A 99 18.34 -0.33 -14.96
N PHE A 100 18.97 0.82 -14.63
CA PHE A 100 20.29 1.20 -15.12
C PHE A 100 21.44 0.95 -14.14
N THR A 101 21.17 0.90 -12.82
CA THR A 101 22.25 0.94 -11.84
C THR A 101 21.93 0.17 -10.56
N GLY A 102 22.99 -0.39 -9.94
CA GLY A 102 22.98 -0.95 -8.60
C GLY A 102 23.59 -0.03 -7.52
N ALA A 103 23.96 1.22 -7.88
CA ALA A 103 24.52 2.16 -6.91
C ALA A 103 23.52 2.46 -5.79
N GLU A 104 23.90 2.20 -4.54
CA GLU A 104 23.02 2.24 -3.36
C GLU A 104 22.28 3.58 -3.20
N VAL A 105 22.98 4.71 -3.39
CA VAL A 105 22.40 6.05 -3.28
C VAL A 105 21.34 6.28 -4.36
N LEU A 106 21.56 5.80 -5.58
CA LEU A 106 20.60 5.94 -6.68
C LEU A 106 19.42 5.00 -6.48
N LEU A 107 19.64 3.78 -5.99
CA LEU A 107 18.55 2.87 -5.59
C LEU A 107 17.71 3.47 -4.45
N ALA A 108 18.33 4.05 -3.44
CA ALA A 108 17.66 4.73 -2.35
C ALA A 108 16.76 5.87 -2.85
N THR A 109 17.30 6.71 -3.73
CA THR A 109 16.55 7.79 -4.39
C THR A 109 15.40 7.23 -5.23
N ALA A 110 15.63 6.16 -5.97
CA ALA A 110 14.63 5.52 -6.81
C ALA A 110 13.45 4.96 -6.01
N PHE A 111 13.70 4.22 -4.93
CA PHE A 111 12.64 3.71 -4.05
C PHE A 111 11.86 4.83 -3.38
N PHE A 112 12.53 5.90 -2.96
CA PHE A 112 11.88 7.09 -2.42
C PHE A 112 10.93 7.75 -3.44
N LEU A 113 11.37 7.92 -4.70
CA LEU A 113 10.55 8.47 -5.78
C LEU A 113 9.34 7.58 -6.11
N VAL A 114 9.53 6.26 -6.14
CA VAL A 114 8.43 5.30 -6.31
C VAL A 114 7.41 5.44 -5.15
N GLY A 115 7.89 5.63 -3.93
CA GLY A 115 7.05 5.90 -2.77
C GLY A 115 6.20 7.15 -2.92
N ILE A 116 6.81 8.27 -3.32
CA ILE A 116 6.08 9.52 -3.62
C ILE A 116 5.02 9.29 -4.69
N ALA A 117 5.37 8.61 -5.78
CA ALA A 117 4.42 8.35 -6.85
C ALA A 117 3.26 7.46 -6.39
N LYS A 118 3.52 6.43 -5.58
CA LYS A 118 2.51 5.55 -4.99
C LYS A 118 1.46 6.33 -4.19
N GLY A 119 1.89 7.13 -3.23
CA GLY A 119 0.98 7.91 -2.39
C GLY A 119 0.23 8.97 -3.18
N SER A 120 0.90 9.63 -4.12
CA SER A 120 0.31 10.67 -4.96
C SER A 120 -0.73 10.11 -5.94
N ALA A 121 -0.46 8.96 -6.56
CA ALA A 121 -1.44 8.28 -7.42
C ALA A 121 -2.67 7.86 -6.63
N MET A 122 -2.52 7.32 -5.42
CA MET A 122 -3.63 6.95 -4.54
C MET A 122 -4.52 8.15 -4.23
N ASN A 123 -3.92 9.28 -3.81
CA ASN A 123 -4.67 10.49 -3.47
C ASN A 123 -5.33 11.11 -4.71
N ALA A 124 -4.64 11.18 -5.85
CA ALA A 124 -5.20 11.68 -7.10
C ALA A 124 -6.40 10.85 -7.56
N CYS A 125 -6.28 9.52 -7.56
CA CYS A 125 -7.37 8.61 -7.91
C CYS A 125 -8.57 8.77 -6.96
N THR A 126 -8.31 8.91 -5.66
CA THR A 126 -9.35 9.16 -4.66
C THR A 126 -10.14 10.42 -5.00
N ILE A 127 -9.48 11.53 -5.29
CA ILE A 127 -10.14 12.79 -5.69
C ILE A 127 -10.92 12.61 -6.99
N LEU A 128 -10.28 12.04 -8.03
CA LEU A 128 -10.91 11.88 -9.34
C LEU A 128 -12.15 10.98 -9.29
N VAL A 129 -12.13 9.94 -8.48
CA VAL A 129 -13.25 9.00 -8.40
C VAL A 129 -14.31 9.47 -7.42
N SER A 130 -13.94 9.94 -6.22
CA SER A 130 -14.91 10.36 -5.20
C SER A 130 -15.77 11.52 -5.66
N ASP A 131 -15.17 12.52 -6.34
CA ASP A 131 -15.86 13.76 -6.72
C ASP A 131 -16.66 13.62 -8.02
N ASN A 132 -16.38 12.55 -8.80
CA ASN A 132 -17.00 12.34 -10.11
C ASN A 132 -17.88 11.08 -10.19
N SER A 133 -18.11 10.38 -9.07
CA SER A 133 -19.03 9.26 -8.98
C SER A 133 -20.40 9.69 -8.46
N ALA A 134 -21.47 9.22 -9.07
CA ALA A 134 -22.83 9.46 -8.59
C ALA A 134 -23.07 8.81 -7.21
N ASP A 135 -22.54 7.58 -7.03
CA ASP A 135 -22.42 6.90 -5.76
C ASP A 135 -20.93 6.82 -5.40
N ARG A 136 -20.54 7.62 -4.40
CA ARG A 136 -19.16 7.72 -3.93
C ARG A 136 -18.63 6.39 -3.40
N THR A 137 -19.44 5.67 -2.61
CA THR A 137 -19.05 4.39 -2.00
C THR A 137 -18.79 3.35 -3.07
N ARG A 138 -19.72 3.22 -4.02
CA ARG A 138 -19.57 2.30 -5.16
C ARG A 138 -18.36 2.65 -6.03
N GLY A 139 -18.15 3.94 -6.32
CA GLY A 139 -17.00 4.42 -7.07
C GLY A 139 -15.67 4.07 -6.41
N MET A 140 -15.55 4.31 -5.10
CA MET A 140 -14.35 4.01 -4.33
C MET A 140 -14.07 2.49 -4.26
N ASN A 141 -15.09 1.67 -4.04
CA ASN A 141 -14.93 0.22 -4.04
C ASN A 141 -14.45 -0.30 -5.40
N LEU A 142 -15.01 0.20 -6.50
CA LEU A 142 -14.57 -0.16 -7.85
C LEU A 142 -13.13 0.29 -8.11
N MET A 143 -12.75 1.48 -7.66
CA MET A 143 -11.37 1.97 -7.75
C MET A 143 -10.39 1.02 -7.04
N HIS A 144 -10.68 0.64 -5.80
CA HIS A 144 -9.83 -0.30 -5.05
C HIS A 144 -9.80 -1.70 -5.69
N SER A 145 -10.89 -2.12 -6.35
CA SER A 145 -10.90 -3.37 -7.12
C SER A 145 -9.97 -3.30 -8.34
N CYS A 146 -9.92 -2.15 -9.05
CA CYS A 146 -8.96 -1.95 -10.14
C CYS A 146 -7.51 -2.06 -9.65
N TYR A 147 -7.20 -1.45 -8.49
CA TYR A 147 -5.89 -1.57 -7.87
C TYR A 147 -5.55 -3.04 -7.52
N ALA A 148 -6.48 -3.76 -6.92
CA ALA A 148 -6.28 -5.16 -6.56
C ALA A 148 -6.05 -6.04 -7.80
N CYS A 149 -6.76 -5.79 -8.91
CA CYS A 149 -6.51 -6.47 -10.19
C CYS A 149 -5.10 -6.20 -10.71
N GLY A 150 -4.63 -4.94 -10.63
CA GLY A 150 -3.25 -4.58 -10.97
C GLY A 150 -2.23 -5.30 -10.08
N ALA A 151 -2.46 -5.32 -8.76
CA ALA A 151 -1.61 -5.99 -7.78
C ALA A 151 -1.50 -7.51 -8.04
N LEU A 152 -2.62 -8.16 -8.42
CA LEU A 152 -2.64 -9.59 -8.77
C LEU A 152 -1.84 -9.89 -10.03
N LEU A 153 -1.85 -9.01 -11.03
CA LEU A 153 -1.13 -9.19 -12.29
C LEU A 153 0.36 -8.89 -12.17
N CYS A 154 0.77 -8.06 -11.20
CA CYS A 154 2.13 -7.59 -11.03
C CYS A 154 3.19 -8.71 -11.04
N PRO A 155 3.10 -9.78 -10.23
CA PRO A 155 4.12 -10.83 -10.19
C PRO A 155 4.25 -11.57 -11.52
N PHE A 156 3.16 -11.78 -12.25
CA PHE A 156 3.18 -12.47 -13.55
C PHE A 156 3.94 -11.65 -14.59
N LEU A 157 3.70 -10.34 -14.64
CA LEU A 157 4.39 -9.43 -15.55
C LEU A 157 5.89 -9.38 -15.25
N ILE A 158 6.24 -9.22 -13.96
CA ILE A 158 7.65 -9.17 -13.54
C ILE A 158 8.33 -10.51 -13.80
N ALA A 159 7.71 -11.64 -13.42
CA ALA A 159 8.29 -12.97 -13.63
C ALA A 159 8.50 -13.30 -15.11
N ALA A 160 7.58 -12.90 -15.98
CA ALA A 160 7.74 -13.07 -17.43
C ALA A 160 8.92 -12.27 -17.99
N ALA A 161 9.05 -11.00 -17.60
CA ALA A 161 10.13 -10.14 -18.04
C ALA A 161 11.49 -10.52 -17.41
N ALA A 162 11.51 -10.94 -16.15
CA ALA A 162 12.71 -11.35 -15.43
C ALA A 162 13.36 -12.63 -16.00
N LYS A 163 12.60 -13.46 -16.75
CA LYS A 163 13.19 -14.59 -17.51
C LYS A 163 14.20 -14.13 -18.55
N VAL A 164 14.07 -12.89 -19.05
CA VAL A 164 15.01 -12.30 -20.00
C VAL A 164 16.11 -11.56 -19.25
N SER A 165 15.73 -10.60 -18.40
CA SER A 165 16.65 -9.90 -17.50
C SER A 165 15.89 -9.14 -16.40
N THR A 166 16.54 -8.93 -15.25
CA THR A 166 16.02 -8.09 -14.18
C THR A 166 15.78 -6.64 -14.66
N SER A 167 16.69 -6.10 -15.44
CA SER A 167 16.57 -4.75 -16.00
C SER A 167 15.34 -4.62 -16.88
N LEU A 168 15.02 -5.61 -17.73
CA LEU A 168 13.80 -5.61 -18.53
C LEU A 168 12.53 -5.61 -17.66
N ALA A 169 12.50 -6.38 -16.59
CA ALA A 169 11.37 -6.40 -15.67
C ALA A 169 11.13 -5.02 -15.03
N VAL A 170 12.20 -4.34 -14.65
CA VAL A 170 12.13 -3.00 -14.04
C VAL A 170 11.79 -1.93 -15.08
N PHE A 171 12.34 -1.97 -16.29
CA PHE A 171 11.96 -1.06 -17.38
C PHE A 171 10.51 -1.24 -17.83
N LEU A 172 9.95 -2.45 -17.76
CA LEU A 172 8.52 -2.67 -17.97
C LEU A 172 7.68 -1.86 -16.96
N LEU A 173 8.06 -1.85 -15.69
CA LEU A 173 7.39 -1.03 -14.67
C LEU A 173 7.55 0.46 -14.95
N ALA A 174 8.73 0.92 -15.39
CA ALA A 174 8.93 2.29 -15.83
C ALA A 174 8.00 2.66 -17.01
N ALA A 175 7.87 1.77 -18.00
CA ALA A 175 6.97 1.97 -19.13
C ALA A 175 5.48 2.05 -18.69
N LEU A 176 5.06 1.21 -17.74
CA LEU A 176 3.71 1.30 -17.15
C LEU A 176 3.53 2.62 -16.39
N GLY A 177 4.57 3.12 -15.72
CA GLY A 177 4.62 4.45 -15.12
C GLY A 177 4.41 5.55 -16.16
N VAL A 178 5.03 5.45 -17.35
CA VAL A 178 4.80 6.38 -18.48
C VAL A 178 3.35 6.33 -18.92
N VAL A 179 2.77 5.14 -19.09
CA VAL A 179 1.36 4.99 -19.49
C VAL A 179 0.44 5.67 -18.49
N LEU A 180 0.64 5.42 -17.19
CA LEU A 180 -0.09 6.07 -16.11
C LEU A 180 0.02 7.60 -16.19
N TRP A 181 1.24 8.11 -16.36
CA TRP A 181 1.51 9.53 -16.47
C TRP A 181 0.85 10.17 -17.71
N LEU A 182 0.87 9.49 -18.86
CA LEU A 182 0.19 9.93 -20.09
C LEU A 182 -1.33 9.97 -19.94
N VAL A 183 -1.92 9.02 -19.19
CA VAL A 183 -3.36 9.07 -18.87
C VAL A 183 -3.69 10.33 -18.07
N TYR A 184 -2.89 10.65 -17.03
CA TYR A 184 -3.07 11.89 -16.28
C TYR A 184 -2.85 13.15 -17.15
N LEU A 185 -1.84 13.12 -18.04
CA LEU A 185 -1.56 14.23 -18.95
C LEU A 185 -2.77 14.54 -19.87
N LYS A 186 -3.45 13.50 -20.37
CA LYS A 186 -4.65 13.65 -21.22
C LYS A 186 -5.92 13.93 -20.42
N THR A 187 -5.92 13.76 -19.11
CA THR A 187 -7.10 13.96 -18.25
C THR A 187 -7.32 15.44 -17.98
N PRO A 188 -8.53 16.00 -18.23
CA PRO A 188 -8.81 17.41 -18.02
C PRO A 188 -9.09 17.71 -16.54
N MET A 189 -8.05 17.58 -15.70
CA MET A 189 -8.12 17.96 -14.29
C MET A 189 -8.09 19.48 -14.20
N GLY A 190 -9.21 20.11 -13.87
CA GLY A 190 -9.33 21.56 -13.69
C GLY A 190 -9.60 21.91 -12.23
N GLY A 191 -9.19 23.12 -11.85
CA GLY A 191 -9.53 23.76 -10.59
C GLY A 191 -8.38 23.77 -9.57
N LYS A 192 -8.27 24.90 -8.87
CA LYS A 192 -7.53 24.99 -7.61
C LYS A 192 -8.39 24.29 -6.56
N VAL A 193 -7.86 23.30 -5.88
CA VAL A 193 -8.50 22.74 -4.69
C VAL A 193 -8.50 23.83 -3.64
N GLN A 194 -9.68 24.38 -3.33
CA GLN A 194 -9.79 25.29 -2.19
C GLN A 194 -9.51 24.49 -0.94
N SER A 195 -8.37 24.74 -0.32
CA SER A 195 -8.08 24.28 1.02
C SER A 195 -9.07 24.97 1.95
N ALA A 196 -10.07 24.23 2.42
CA ALA A 196 -10.97 24.74 3.43
C ALA A 196 -10.14 25.03 4.69
N LYS A 197 -10.00 26.29 5.08
CA LYS A 197 -9.47 26.71 6.38
C LYS A 197 -10.53 26.37 7.44
N ALA A 198 -10.69 25.10 7.76
CA ALA A 198 -11.43 24.71 8.96
C ALA A 198 -10.56 24.99 10.18
N ALA A 199 -11.14 25.57 11.23
CA ALA A 199 -10.47 25.71 12.52
C ALA A 199 -10.03 24.32 12.99
N ILE A 200 -8.74 24.18 13.32
CA ILE A 200 -8.16 22.91 13.71
C ILE A 200 -8.57 22.65 15.16
N ASP A 201 -9.43 21.66 15.38
CA ASP A 201 -9.75 21.16 16.73
C ASP A 201 -8.72 20.08 17.12
N TRP A 202 -7.92 20.37 18.14
CA TRP A 202 -6.88 19.49 18.67
C TRP A 202 -7.37 18.61 19.83
N SER A 203 -8.64 18.68 20.21
CA SER A 203 -9.21 17.96 21.36
C SER A 203 -9.04 16.44 21.26
N PHE A 204 -9.03 15.87 20.04
CA PHE A 204 -8.84 14.45 19.80
C PHE A 204 -7.49 13.91 20.29
N LEU A 205 -6.43 14.74 20.37
CA LEU A 205 -5.14 14.31 20.92
C LEU A 205 -5.19 13.92 22.42
N ARG A 206 -6.21 14.38 23.14
CA ARG A 206 -6.45 14.00 24.53
C ARG A 206 -7.28 12.70 24.62
N SER A 207 -7.84 12.21 23.53
CA SER A 207 -8.65 11.00 23.52
C SER A 207 -7.76 9.76 23.61
N TYR A 208 -7.92 8.96 24.65
CA TYR A 208 -7.23 7.69 24.79
C TYR A 208 -7.58 6.73 23.63
N GLN A 209 -8.83 6.70 23.21
CA GLN A 209 -9.31 5.89 22.10
C GLN A 209 -8.62 6.25 20.77
N PHE A 210 -8.31 7.54 20.55
CA PHE A 210 -7.53 7.98 19.38
C PHE A 210 -6.17 7.31 19.33
N TRP A 211 -5.45 7.26 20.45
CA TRP A 211 -4.12 6.66 20.50
C TRP A 211 -4.16 5.13 20.45
N LEU A 212 -5.19 4.50 21.01
CA LEU A 212 -5.37 3.05 20.88
C LEU A 212 -5.59 2.63 19.41
N LEU A 213 -6.44 3.34 18.68
CA LEU A 213 -6.66 3.07 17.25
C LEU A 213 -5.43 3.41 16.41
N THR A 214 -4.72 4.47 16.75
CA THR A 214 -3.44 4.83 16.10
C THR A 214 -2.40 3.74 16.31
N GLY A 215 -2.25 3.21 17.53
CA GLY A 215 -1.34 2.12 17.87
C GLY A 215 -1.72 0.81 17.16
N LEU A 216 -3.02 0.50 17.08
CA LEU A 216 -3.52 -0.65 16.35
C LEU A 216 -3.17 -0.56 14.87
N LEU A 217 -3.42 0.59 14.24
CA LEU A 217 -3.09 0.82 12.83
C LEU A 217 -1.58 0.88 12.58
N PHE A 218 -0.77 1.37 13.53
CA PHE A 218 0.68 1.31 13.48
C PHE A 218 1.17 -0.14 13.40
N CYS A 219 0.69 -1.00 14.31
CA CYS A 219 1.05 -2.41 14.33
C CYS A 219 0.56 -3.15 13.08
N GLN A 220 -0.64 -2.82 12.59
CA GLN A 220 -1.18 -3.40 11.37
C GLN A 220 -0.35 -3.03 10.14
N ASN A 221 -0.01 -1.73 9.97
CA ASN A 221 0.82 -1.27 8.85
C ASN A 221 2.23 -1.87 8.91
N ALA A 222 2.79 -1.99 10.11
CA ALA A 222 4.08 -2.65 10.34
C ALA A 222 4.05 -4.10 9.87
N ALA A 223 3.09 -4.89 10.36
CA ALA A 223 2.98 -6.31 10.05
C ALA A 223 2.68 -6.58 8.56
N GLU A 224 1.81 -5.78 7.95
CA GLU A 224 1.46 -5.91 6.53
C GLU A 224 2.64 -5.54 5.61
N GLN A 225 3.36 -4.47 5.92
CA GLN A 225 4.47 -4.00 5.08
C GLN A 225 5.65 -5.00 5.07
N ILE A 226 5.86 -5.71 6.16
CA ILE A 226 6.86 -6.78 6.24
C ILE A 226 6.52 -7.89 5.27
N VAL A 227 5.30 -8.39 5.32
CA VAL A 227 4.88 -9.48 4.44
C VAL A 227 4.89 -9.04 2.98
N THR A 228 4.43 -7.83 2.70
CA THR A 228 4.45 -7.29 1.33
C THR A 228 5.87 -7.08 0.79
N GLY A 229 6.79 -6.59 1.62
CA GLY A 229 8.13 -6.20 1.20
C GLY A 229 9.18 -7.32 1.26
N TRP A 230 9.09 -8.21 2.26
CA TRP A 230 10.16 -9.15 2.57
C TRP A 230 9.87 -10.62 2.24
N MET A 231 8.61 -10.99 2.07
CA MET A 231 8.23 -12.41 1.95
C MET A 231 8.83 -13.08 0.72
N VAL A 232 8.97 -12.37 -0.40
CA VAL A 232 9.64 -12.88 -1.61
C VAL A 232 11.10 -13.19 -1.32
N THR A 233 11.82 -12.26 -0.69
CA THR A 233 13.22 -12.42 -0.29
C THR A 233 13.37 -13.57 0.71
N TYR A 234 12.46 -13.68 1.69
CA TYR A 234 12.48 -14.72 2.69
C TYR A 234 12.30 -16.11 2.08
N PHE A 235 11.30 -16.32 1.25
CA PHE A 235 11.05 -17.62 0.65
C PHE A 235 12.14 -18.06 -0.33
N LYS A 236 12.72 -17.13 -1.07
CA LYS A 236 13.90 -17.40 -1.90
C LYS A 236 15.12 -17.79 -1.05
N GLY A 237 15.43 -16.98 -0.03
CA GLY A 237 16.60 -17.18 0.83
C GLY A 237 16.52 -18.42 1.70
N SER A 238 15.32 -18.84 2.13
CA SER A 238 15.09 -20.08 2.90
C SER A 238 15.00 -21.33 2.02
N GLY A 239 14.80 -21.17 0.70
CA GLY A 239 14.58 -22.29 -0.22
C GLY A 239 13.24 -23.01 -0.07
N ILE A 240 12.32 -22.53 0.80
CA ILE A 240 11.00 -23.13 1.04
C ILE A 240 10.14 -23.07 -0.23
N ILE A 241 10.24 -21.97 -0.99
CA ILE A 241 9.55 -21.81 -2.27
C ILE A 241 10.61 -21.59 -3.35
N ALA A 242 10.53 -22.38 -4.43
CA ALA A 242 11.46 -22.29 -5.55
C ALA A 242 11.52 -20.86 -6.12
N GLY A 243 12.73 -20.41 -6.48
CA GLY A 243 13.05 -19.01 -6.76
C GLY A 243 12.04 -18.23 -7.62
N THR A 244 11.62 -18.80 -8.76
CA THR A 244 10.65 -18.17 -9.66
C THR A 244 9.23 -18.13 -9.08
N LEU A 245 8.86 -19.09 -8.23
CA LEU A 245 7.52 -19.17 -7.63
C LEU A 245 7.36 -18.25 -6.43
N ALA A 246 8.46 -17.85 -5.78
CA ALA A 246 8.42 -16.95 -4.63
C ALA A 246 7.75 -15.59 -4.97
N ALA A 247 7.90 -15.08 -6.19
CA ALA A 247 7.26 -13.85 -6.62
C ALA A 247 5.72 -13.94 -6.57
N TYR A 248 5.14 -15.12 -6.81
CA TYR A 248 3.68 -15.32 -6.80
C TYR A 248 3.07 -15.30 -5.40
N THR A 249 3.88 -15.32 -4.34
CA THR A 249 3.39 -15.13 -2.97
C THR A 249 2.71 -13.76 -2.79
N VAL A 250 3.10 -12.77 -3.57
CA VAL A 250 2.41 -11.46 -3.63
C VAL A 250 0.98 -11.62 -4.16
N THR A 251 0.77 -12.43 -5.19
CA THR A 251 -0.58 -12.76 -5.71
C THR A 251 -1.41 -13.49 -4.66
N VAL A 252 -0.82 -14.45 -3.94
CA VAL A 252 -1.50 -15.19 -2.86
C VAL A 252 -1.98 -14.20 -1.78
N MET A 253 -1.12 -13.31 -1.35
CA MET A 253 -1.43 -12.32 -0.32
C MET A 253 -2.55 -11.37 -0.75
N TRP A 254 -2.45 -10.78 -1.95
CA TRP A 254 -3.45 -9.84 -2.43
C TRP A 254 -4.76 -10.53 -2.84
N GLY A 255 -4.69 -11.77 -3.32
CA GLY A 255 -5.86 -12.62 -3.58
C GLY A 255 -6.63 -12.92 -2.29
N ALA A 256 -5.92 -13.35 -1.23
CA ALA A 256 -6.52 -13.56 0.09
C ALA A 256 -7.17 -12.29 0.64
N THR A 257 -6.48 -11.16 0.53
CA THR A 257 -6.98 -9.85 0.96
C THR A 257 -8.25 -9.45 0.20
N LEU A 258 -8.29 -9.64 -1.12
CA LEU A 258 -9.47 -9.35 -1.94
C LEU A 258 -10.66 -10.23 -1.54
N VAL A 259 -10.46 -11.55 -1.45
CA VAL A 259 -11.51 -12.50 -1.07
C VAL A 259 -12.07 -12.16 0.32
N ALA A 260 -11.19 -11.92 1.29
CA ALA A 260 -11.62 -11.56 2.65
C ALA A 260 -12.46 -10.27 2.67
N ARG A 261 -12.00 -9.23 1.97
CA ARG A 261 -12.74 -7.94 1.90
C ARG A 261 -14.10 -8.09 1.23
N LEU A 262 -14.21 -8.89 0.17
CA LEU A 262 -15.48 -9.18 -0.48
C LEU A 262 -16.43 -9.96 0.45
N LEU A 263 -15.93 -10.97 1.16
CA LEU A 263 -16.72 -11.73 2.13
C LEU A 263 -17.23 -10.84 3.26
N ILE A 264 -16.37 -9.97 3.83
CA ILE A 264 -16.76 -9.03 4.89
C ILE A 264 -17.81 -8.03 4.37
N ALA A 265 -17.65 -7.54 3.13
CA ALA A 265 -18.54 -6.51 2.59
C ALA A 265 -19.92 -7.05 2.19
N PHE A 266 -19.99 -8.28 1.64
CA PHE A 266 -21.23 -8.77 1.02
C PHE A 266 -21.85 -9.99 1.67
N VAL A 267 -21.05 -10.81 2.39
CA VAL A 267 -21.52 -12.09 2.93
C VAL A 267 -21.58 -12.09 4.44
N PHE A 268 -20.53 -11.63 5.11
CA PHE A 268 -20.38 -11.68 6.58
C PHE A 268 -20.02 -10.31 7.16
N PRO A 269 -20.93 -9.31 7.09
CA PRO A 269 -20.66 -8.00 7.69
C PRO A 269 -20.52 -8.13 9.21
N PHE A 270 -19.54 -7.46 9.80
CA PHE A 270 -19.27 -7.55 11.23
C PHE A 270 -20.39 -6.90 12.05
N LYS A 271 -21.12 -7.71 12.85
CA LYS A 271 -22.11 -7.22 13.82
C LYS A 271 -21.45 -6.53 15.03
N ALA A 272 -20.23 -6.94 15.38
CA ALA A 272 -19.45 -6.39 16.49
C ALA A 272 -18.01 -6.08 16.02
N PRO A 273 -17.77 -4.92 15.34
CA PRO A 273 -16.49 -4.60 14.72
C PRO A 273 -15.29 -4.67 15.68
N ARG A 274 -15.44 -4.20 16.93
CA ARG A 274 -14.37 -4.23 17.92
C ARG A 274 -13.97 -5.67 18.31
N LYS A 275 -14.93 -6.57 18.50
CA LYS A 275 -14.65 -8.01 18.77
C LYS A 275 -14.04 -8.68 17.55
N ALA A 276 -14.50 -8.33 16.34
CA ALA A 276 -13.94 -8.85 15.11
C ALA A 276 -12.45 -8.48 14.96
N MET A 277 -12.04 -7.26 15.36
CA MET A 277 -10.64 -6.86 15.35
C MET A 277 -9.78 -7.75 16.28
N VAL A 278 -10.29 -8.16 17.44
CA VAL A 278 -9.57 -9.09 18.34
C VAL A 278 -9.38 -10.45 17.66
N VAL A 279 -10.45 -11.00 17.07
CA VAL A 279 -10.36 -12.29 16.36
C VAL A 279 -9.37 -12.20 15.20
N MET A 280 -9.43 -11.15 14.40
CA MET A 280 -8.50 -10.92 13.29
C MET A 280 -7.05 -10.82 13.78
N ALA A 281 -6.79 -10.06 14.85
CA ALA A 281 -5.44 -9.88 15.40
C ALA A 281 -4.86 -11.21 15.93
N VAL A 282 -5.64 -11.97 16.70
CA VAL A 282 -5.20 -13.27 17.23
C VAL A 282 -4.96 -14.26 16.12
N SER A 283 -5.88 -14.39 15.16
CA SER A 283 -5.73 -15.29 14.00
C SER A 283 -4.52 -14.92 13.17
N CYS A 284 -4.32 -13.64 12.87
CA CYS A 284 -3.17 -13.13 12.15
C CYS A 284 -1.85 -13.50 12.86
N THR A 285 -1.76 -13.30 14.17
CA THR A 285 -0.58 -13.64 14.97
C THR A 285 -0.29 -15.14 14.94
N ILE A 286 -1.31 -15.97 15.13
CA ILE A 286 -1.16 -17.43 15.07
C ILE A 286 -0.67 -17.87 13.69
N PHE A 287 -1.32 -17.41 12.62
CA PHE A 287 -0.92 -17.79 11.26
C PHE A 287 0.49 -17.29 10.92
N TYR A 288 0.91 -16.12 11.41
CA TYR A 288 2.27 -15.65 11.21
C TYR A 288 3.30 -16.53 11.93
N VAL A 289 3.05 -16.90 13.19
CA VAL A 289 3.94 -17.81 13.94
C VAL A 289 4.06 -19.17 13.25
N LEU A 290 2.95 -19.72 12.76
CA LEU A 290 2.94 -20.96 12.00
C LEU A 290 3.68 -20.81 10.65
N LEU A 291 3.50 -19.66 9.96
CA LEU A 291 4.18 -19.36 8.72
C LEU A 291 5.71 -19.36 8.87
N MET A 292 6.21 -18.82 9.98
CA MET A 292 7.65 -18.84 10.27
C MET A 292 8.20 -20.26 10.59
N ARG A 293 7.33 -21.24 10.79
CA ARG A 293 7.68 -22.66 11.00
C ARG A 293 7.34 -23.55 9.81
N ALA A 294 6.87 -22.95 8.70
CA ALA A 294 6.55 -23.72 7.51
C ALA A 294 7.82 -24.34 6.93
N ASP A 295 7.75 -25.62 6.63
CA ASP A 295 8.85 -26.45 6.09
C ASP A 295 8.62 -26.91 4.64
N SER A 296 7.41 -26.64 4.10
CA SER A 296 7.04 -27.00 2.75
C SER A 296 6.40 -25.83 2.00
N GLN A 297 6.50 -25.86 0.67
CA GLN A 297 5.90 -24.84 -0.19
C GLN A 297 4.39 -24.74 0.02
N LEU A 298 3.69 -25.87 0.17
CA LEU A 298 2.23 -25.87 0.34
C LEU A 298 1.84 -25.25 1.68
N SER A 299 2.50 -25.63 2.77
CA SER A 299 2.24 -25.06 4.11
C SER A 299 2.52 -23.56 4.13
N ALA A 300 3.62 -23.10 3.50
CA ALA A 300 3.96 -21.70 3.41
C ALA A 300 2.90 -20.88 2.65
N ILE A 301 2.41 -21.38 1.51
CA ILE A 301 1.37 -20.70 0.71
C ILE A 301 0.04 -20.66 1.46
N LEU A 302 -0.38 -21.74 2.08
CA LEU A 302 -1.65 -21.80 2.82
C LEU A 302 -1.63 -20.89 4.05
N LEU A 303 -0.50 -20.88 4.78
CA LEU A 303 -0.35 -20.04 5.98
C LEU A 303 -0.20 -18.55 5.62
N LEU A 304 0.46 -18.23 4.52
CA LEU A 304 0.50 -16.87 3.99
C LEU A 304 -0.90 -16.38 3.57
N PHE A 305 -1.67 -17.23 2.89
CA PHE A 305 -3.06 -16.94 2.55
C PHE A 305 -3.89 -16.69 3.81
N ALA A 306 -3.81 -17.56 4.81
CA ALA A 306 -4.55 -17.46 6.06
C ALA A 306 -4.17 -16.19 6.85
N PHE A 307 -2.88 -15.83 6.90
CA PHE A 307 -2.39 -14.60 7.50
C PHE A 307 -2.99 -13.36 6.81
N ALA A 308 -2.86 -13.27 5.50
CA ALA A 308 -3.35 -12.13 4.73
C ALA A 308 -4.88 -12.01 4.80
N PHE A 309 -5.59 -13.14 4.75
CA PHE A 309 -7.04 -13.22 4.92
C PHE A 309 -7.48 -12.68 6.28
N ALA A 310 -6.83 -13.12 7.36
CA ALA A 310 -7.12 -12.68 8.72
C ALA A 310 -6.85 -11.18 8.92
N MET A 311 -5.82 -10.63 8.26
CA MET A 311 -5.44 -9.21 8.39
C MET A 311 -6.31 -8.26 7.56
N ALA A 312 -6.90 -8.73 6.46
CA ALA A 312 -7.49 -7.89 5.40
C ALA A 312 -8.57 -6.91 5.86
N GLY A 313 -9.37 -7.28 6.85
CA GLY A 313 -10.45 -6.47 7.42
C GLY A 313 -10.00 -5.47 8.49
N MET A 314 -8.77 -5.55 8.99
CA MET A 314 -8.33 -4.80 10.17
C MET A 314 -8.34 -3.29 9.94
N ASN A 315 -7.66 -2.82 8.88
CA ASN A 315 -7.56 -1.39 8.58
C ASN A 315 -8.94 -0.73 8.37
N PRO A 316 -9.79 -1.21 7.44
CA PRO A 316 -11.09 -0.58 7.22
C PRO A 316 -11.99 -0.64 8.47
N THR A 317 -11.91 -1.70 9.27
CA THR A 317 -12.70 -1.83 10.51
C THR A 317 -12.22 -0.88 11.59
N ALA A 318 -10.91 -0.71 11.75
CA ALA A 318 -10.32 0.24 12.70
C ALA A 318 -10.68 1.69 12.34
N VAL A 319 -10.54 2.06 11.07
CA VAL A 319 -10.90 3.40 10.57
C VAL A 319 -12.39 3.66 10.74
N ALA A 320 -13.26 2.69 10.42
CA ALA A 320 -14.70 2.80 10.62
C ALA A 320 -15.08 2.92 12.12
N SER A 321 -14.32 2.24 13.00
CA SER A 321 -14.54 2.28 14.46
C SER A 321 -14.11 3.61 15.10
N ALA A 322 -13.32 4.43 14.39
CA ALA A 322 -12.93 5.76 14.86
C ALA A 322 -14.13 6.73 14.99
N GLY A 323 -15.24 6.46 14.28
CA GLY A 323 -16.54 7.13 14.48
C GLY A 323 -16.48 8.65 14.43
N LYS A 324 -16.94 9.34 15.49
CA LYS A 324 -16.95 10.81 15.58
C LYS A 324 -15.55 11.46 15.63
N MET A 325 -14.48 10.67 15.85
CA MET A 325 -13.11 11.16 15.82
C MET A 325 -12.55 11.31 14.39
N THR A 326 -13.28 10.88 13.37
CA THR A 326 -12.87 11.03 11.96
C THR A 326 -13.12 12.44 11.43
N SER A 327 -12.49 13.43 12.03
CA SER A 327 -12.33 14.74 11.41
C SER A 327 -11.18 14.68 10.40
N VAL A 328 -11.16 15.58 9.43
CA VAL A 328 -10.05 15.71 8.47
C VAL A 328 -8.70 15.85 9.21
N THR A 329 -8.71 16.60 10.31
CA THR A 329 -7.50 16.85 11.13
C THR A 329 -7.05 15.62 11.90
N SER A 330 -7.98 14.91 12.56
CA SER A 330 -7.61 13.70 13.34
C SER A 330 -7.11 12.58 12.44
N MET A 331 -7.71 12.37 11.28
CA MET A 331 -7.22 11.41 10.28
C MET A 331 -5.89 11.84 9.67
N GLY A 332 -5.70 13.15 9.48
CA GLY A 332 -4.44 13.73 9.01
C GLY A 332 -3.25 13.53 9.96
N ILE A 333 -3.48 13.16 11.23
CA ILE A 333 -2.44 12.79 12.19
C ILE A 333 -2.41 11.28 12.42
N MET A 334 -3.57 10.65 12.59
CA MET A 334 -3.67 9.21 12.83
C MET A 334 -2.99 8.40 11.73
N LEU A 335 -3.29 8.67 10.47
CA LEU A 335 -2.78 7.87 9.36
C LEU A 335 -1.26 8.02 9.16
N PRO A 336 -0.65 9.22 9.19
CA PRO A 336 0.79 9.37 9.15
C PRO A 336 1.52 8.68 10.32
N VAL A 337 1.03 8.85 11.55
CA VAL A 337 1.62 8.19 12.72
C VAL A 337 1.50 6.67 12.59
N ALA A 338 0.34 6.16 12.18
CA ALA A 338 0.14 4.74 11.92
C ALA A 338 1.05 4.21 10.80
N SER A 339 1.27 5.00 9.75
CA SER A 339 2.14 4.62 8.63
C SER A 339 3.62 4.55 9.00
N SER A 340 4.04 5.17 10.11
CA SER A 340 5.43 5.05 10.57
C SER A 340 5.83 3.62 10.95
N GLY A 341 4.87 2.74 11.27
CA GLY A 341 5.10 1.31 11.42
C GLY A 341 5.61 0.65 10.14
N ALA A 342 5.05 1.04 9.00
CA ALA A 342 5.50 0.58 7.68
C ALA A 342 6.87 1.14 7.27
N ILE A 343 7.34 2.19 7.93
CA ILE A 343 8.69 2.76 7.75
C ILE A 343 9.69 2.02 8.63
N LEU A 344 9.37 1.88 9.91
CA LEU A 344 10.29 1.37 10.91
C LEU A 344 10.61 -0.11 10.72
N MET A 345 9.58 -0.93 10.51
CA MET A 345 9.75 -2.38 10.57
C MET A 345 10.55 -2.99 9.42
N PRO A 346 10.44 -2.56 8.15
CA PRO A 346 11.34 -3.09 7.10
C PRO A 346 12.81 -2.81 7.39
N TRP A 347 13.12 -1.65 7.97
CA TRP A 347 14.48 -1.32 8.39
C TRP A 347 14.96 -2.21 9.56
N VAL A 348 14.13 -2.42 10.58
CA VAL A 348 14.44 -3.31 11.71
C VAL A 348 14.75 -4.72 11.22
N ILE A 349 13.91 -5.27 10.32
CA ILE A 349 14.16 -6.61 9.74
C ILE A 349 15.48 -6.65 9.02
N GLY A 350 15.78 -5.66 8.19
CA GLY A 350 17.03 -5.60 7.44
C GLY A 350 18.25 -5.63 8.37
N ARG A 351 18.22 -4.83 9.45
CA ARG A 351 19.31 -4.78 10.44
C ARG A 351 19.45 -6.09 11.24
N VAL A 352 18.33 -6.68 11.66
CA VAL A 352 18.36 -7.97 12.36
C VAL A 352 18.79 -9.10 11.43
N ALA A 353 18.32 -9.11 10.19
CA ALA A 353 18.68 -10.10 9.19
C ALA A 353 20.17 -10.06 8.84
N GLU A 354 20.77 -8.88 8.82
CA GLU A 354 22.21 -8.69 8.58
C GLU A 354 23.08 -9.28 9.70
N GLY A 355 22.66 -9.12 10.97
CA GLY A 355 23.42 -9.62 12.12
C GLY A 355 23.09 -11.05 12.56
N ALA A 356 21.84 -11.48 12.44
CA ALA A 356 21.35 -12.74 12.98
C ALA A 356 20.68 -13.67 11.93
N GLY A 357 20.72 -13.29 10.67
CA GLY A 357 20.13 -14.04 9.57
C GLY A 357 18.66 -13.69 9.28
N LEU A 358 18.23 -14.00 8.06
CA LEU A 358 16.95 -13.59 7.52
C LEU A 358 15.74 -14.13 8.31
N ALA A 359 15.82 -15.36 8.81
CA ALA A 359 14.76 -15.96 9.63
C ALA A 359 14.57 -15.20 10.95
N ALA A 360 15.67 -14.76 11.61
CA ALA A 360 15.60 -13.94 12.81
C ALA A 360 15.01 -12.54 12.49
N GLY A 361 15.41 -11.94 11.38
CA GLY A 361 14.81 -10.70 10.90
C GLY A 361 13.29 -10.83 10.75
N MET A 362 12.83 -11.83 10.02
CA MET A 362 11.40 -12.07 9.81
C MET A 362 10.65 -12.38 11.12
N ALA A 363 11.26 -13.07 12.08
CA ALA A 363 10.66 -13.34 13.38
C ALA A 363 10.33 -12.07 14.17
N THR A 364 11.03 -10.94 13.92
CA THR A 364 10.71 -9.66 14.57
C THR A 364 9.31 -9.17 14.29
N ASN A 365 8.66 -9.61 13.20
CA ASN A 365 7.27 -9.29 12.89
C ASN A 365 6.26 -9.85 13.91
N ILE A 366 6.66 -10.77 14.76
CA ILE A 366 5.84 -11.21 15.88
C ILE A 366 5.56 -10.04 16.84
N ILE A 367 6.49 -9.09 16.96
CA ILE A 367 6.32 -7.91 17.83
C ILE A 367 5.10 -7.07 17.42
N PRO A 368 5.00 -6.55 16.18
CA PRO A 368 3.79 -5.83 15.78
C PRO A 368 2.54 -6.71 15.74
N CYS A 369 2.63 -8.02 15.48
CA CYS A 369 1.49 -8.93 15.56
C CYS A 369 0.95 -9.04 17.00
N VAL A 370 1.83 -9.16 18.00
CA VAL A 370 1.44 -9.15 19.42
C VAL A 370 0.90 -7.77 19.81
N GLY A 371 1.56 -6.69 19.38
CA GLY A 371 1.07 -5.33 19.57
C GLY A 371 -0.34 -5.13 19.01
N LEU A 372 -0.61 -5.69 17.84
CA LEU A 372 -1.94 -5.70 17.22
C LEU A 372 -2.99 -6.37 18.13
N CYS A 373 -2.64 -7.52 18.74
CA CYS A 373 -3.53 -8.20 19.70
C CYS A 373 -3.78 -7.34 20.94
N VAL A 374 -2.75 -6.73 21.52
CA VAL A 374 -2.86 -5.87 22.70
C VAL A 374 -3.78 -4.69 22.41
N PHE A 375 -3.51 -3.93 21.34
CA PHE A 375 -4.34 -2.78 20.98
C PHE A 375 -5.76 -3.17 20.61
N ALA A 376 -5.98 -4.29 19.92
CA ALA A 376 -7.31 -4.76 19.58
C ALA A 376 -8.14 -5.11 20.83
N VAL A 377 -7.52 -5.76 21.85
CA VAL A 377 -8.18 -6.06 23.13
C VAL A 377 -8.49 -4.77 23.87
N LEU A 378 -7.57 -3.81 23.94
CA LEU A 378 -7.79 -2.53 24.59
C LEU A 378 -8.93 -1.75 23.93
N VAL A 379 -8.95 -1.68 22.57
CA VAL A 379 -10.06 -1.05 21.81
C VAL A 379 -11.39 -1.77 22.05
N ALA A 380 -11.39 -3.10 22.23
CA ALA A 380 -12.61 -3.86 22.46
C ALA A 380 -13.17 -3.69 23.88
N ARG A 381 -12.34 -3.32 24.86
CA ARG A 381 -12.75 -3.05 26.26
C ARG A 381 -13.31 -1.64 26.47
N GLU A 382 -13.01 -0.71 25.58
CA GLU A 382 -13.57 0.64 25.63
C GLU A 382 -15.06 0.61 25.23
N HIS A 383 -15.92 1.10 26.09
CA HIS A 383 -17.39 1.19 25.91
C HIS A 383 -17.81 2.35 25.00
#